data_d3fcaa59b1f4389f3eb5677f63380342
#
_entry.id   d3fcaa59b1f4389f3eb5677f63380342
#
_cell.length_a   1.000
_cell.length_b   1.000
_cell.length_c   1.000
_cell.angle_alpha   90.00
_cell.angle_beta   90.00
_cell.angle_gamma   90.00
#
_symmetry.space_group_name_H-M   'P 1'
#
loop_
_entity.id
_entity.type
_entity.pdbx_description
1 polymer ?
#
loop_
_entity_poly.entity_id
_entity_poly.type
_entity_poly.pdbx_seq_one_letter_code
_entity_poly.pdbx_strand_id
1 'polypeptide(L)'
;MARIVTWPIPALLVWSAAWGLYWLMGRMGVPAPAPLLFAAAAGVLLSLAGNSWWRRAIITLGFPVSLVMSGTTVLPAWGWLVLLVSLALVYPLNAWRDAPLFPTPAKSLRSLAKAAPLPAGAMLLDAGCGLGHGLGALRDAYPQARLHGIEWSWPLRALCGLRCPWARVRQGDIWRADWSPYALVYLFQRPESMARAVVKAGAEMAPGSWLVSLEFEARELLAEAELTVPDGRPLWLYRVPFVARPDACGATTDKWQQRLTSRRNIGRPYQCGESS
;
A
#
# COMPACT_ATOMS: atom_id res chain seq x y z
N MET A 1 -15.35 -17.28 -25.23
CA MET A 1 -14.60 -16.59 -26.31
C MET A 1 -14.36 -15.14 -25.89
N ALA A 2 -13.24 -14.76 -25.29
CA ALA A 2 -12.75 -13.38 -25.18
C ALA A 2 -11.39 -13.33 -24.43
N ARG A 3 -10.36 -13.92 -25.02
CA ARG A 3 -8.96 -13.78 -24.56
C ARG A 3 -8.06 -13.57 -25.76
N ILE A 4 -8.27 -12.48 -26.51
CA ILE A 4 -7.44 -12.27 -27.72
C ILE A 4 -6.50 -11.07 -27.56
N VAL A 5 -6.68 -10.20 -26.57
CA VAL A 5 -5.81 -9.02 -26.46
C VAL A 5 -5.21 -8.93 -25.06
N THR A 6 -3.94 -9.33 -24.97
CA THR A 6 -3.16 -9.21 -23.73
C THR A 6 -2.77 -7.77 -23.47
N TRP A 7 -2.69 -7.37 -22.19
CA TRP A 7 -2.15 -6.08 -21.80
C TRP A 7 -0.67 -5.97 -22.23
N PRO A 8 -0.19 -4.84 -22.81
CA PRO A 8 -0.82 -3.51 -22.92
C PRO A 8 -1.51 -3.20 -24.27
N ILE A 9 -1.73 -4.17 -25.15
CA ILE A 9 -2.25 -3.96 -26.51
C ILE A 9 -3.50 -3.09 -26.56
N PRO A 10 -4.54 -3.25 -25.68
CA PRO A 10 -5.72 -2.38 -25.70
C PRO A 10 -5.38 -0.90 -25.49
N ALA A 11 -4.43 -0.59 -24.62
CA ALA A 11 -4.01 0.79 -24.39
C ALA A 11 -3.33 1.39 -25.62
N LEU A 12 -2.43 0.63 -26.25
CA LEU A 12 -1.74 1.07 -27.47
C LEU A 12 -2.70 1.31 -28.63
N LEU A 13 -3.70 0.44 -28.81
CA LEU A 13 -4.72 0.61 -29.85
C LEU A 13 -5.55 1.86 -29.64
N VAL A 14 -5.98 2.13 -28.39
CA VAL A 14 -6.76 3.32 -28.07
C VAL A 14 -5.94 4.59 -28.27
N TRP A 15 -4.67 4.59 -27.84
CA TRP A 15 -3.79 5.74 -28.07
C TRP A 15 -3.54 6.00 -29.54
N SER A 16 -3.27 4.96 -30.31
CA SER A 16 -3.10 5.08 -31.77
C SER A 16 -4.35 5.61 -32.45
N ALA A 17 -5.54 5.14 -32.05
CA ALA A 17 -6.82 5.64 -32.56
C ALA A 17 -7.06 7.12 -32.18
N ALA A 18 -6.75 7.49 -30.96
CA ALA A 18 -6.88 8.89 -30.49
C ALA A 18 -5.92 9.82 -31.27
N TRP A 19 -4.66 9.41 -31.48
CA TRP A 19 -3.72 10.12 -32.33
C TRP A 19 -4.19 10.21 -33.78
N GLY A 20 -4.68 9.11 -34.34
CA GLY A 20 -5.23 9.09 -35.71
C GLY A 20 -6.40 10.07 -35.87
N LEU A 21 -7.33 10.08 -34.91
CA LEU A 21 -8.45 11.01 -34.87
C LEU A 21 -7.99 12.48 -34.79
N TYR A 22 -7.07 12.77 -33.89
CA TYR A 22 -6.48 14.10 -33.72
C TYR A 22 -5.84 14.61 -35.02
N TRP A 23 -5.01 13.79 -35.67
CA TRP A 23 -4.36 14.12 -36.93
C TRP A 23 -5.35 14.29 -38.10
N LEU A 24 -6.32 13.39 -38.19
CA LEU A 24 -7.34 13.45 -39.25
C LEU A 24 -8.15 14.73 -39.18
N MET A 25 -8.65 15.08 -37.99
CA MET A 25 -9.43 16.30 -37.77
C MET A 25 -8.58 17.55 -38.05
N GLY A 26 -7.31 17.55 -37.66
CA GLY A 26 -6.40 18.64 -37.98
C GLY A 26 -6.18 18.81 -39.47
N ARG A 27 -6.05 17.70 -40.24
CA ARG A 27 -5.95 17.74 -41.73
C ARG A 27 -7.24 18.20 -42.40
N MET A 28 -8.39 17.96 -41.77
CA MET A 28 -9.68 18.46 -42.27
C MET A 28 -9.92 19.96 -41.93
N GLY A 29 -8.95 20.62 -41.35
CA GLY A 29 -9.02 22.03 -41.01
C GLY A 29 -9.91 22.35 -39.80
N VAL A 30 -10.24 21.36 -38.98
CA VAL A 30 -11.02 21.60 -37.75
C VAL A 30 -10.18 22.43 -36.78
N PRO A 31 -10.68 23.59 -36.33
CA PRO A 31 -9.90 24.48 -35.48
C PRO A 31 -9.69 23.90 -34.07
N ALA A 32 -8.52 24.19 -33.48
CA ALA A 32 -8.30 23.89 -32.08
C ALA A 32 -9.31 24.67 -31.19
N PRO A 33 -9.79 24.10 -30.05
CA PRO A 33 -9.37 22.86 -29.43
C PRO A 33 -10.16 21.58 -29.77
N ALA A 34 -11.07 21.65 -30.79
CA ALA A 34 -11.99 20.55 -31.08
C ALA A 34 -11.27 19.17 -31.32
N PRO A 35 -10.22 19.05 -32.16
CA PRO A 35 -9.52 17.79 -32.36
C PRO A 35 -9.00 17.18 -31.06
N LEU A 36 -8.49 18.01 -30.15
CA LEU A 36 -8.00 17.60 -28.85
C LEU A 36 -9.13 17.03 -27.97
N LEU A 37 -10.26 17.75 -27.90
CA LEU A 37 -11.41 17.34 -27.09
C LEU A 37 -12.02 16.02 -27.60
N PHE A 38 -12.18 15.86 -28.92
CA PHE A 38 -12.71 14.63 -29.50
C PHE A 38 -11.78 13.44 -29.30
N ALA A 39 -10.47 13.60 -29.48
CA ALA A 39 -9.50 12.55 -29.26
C ALA A 39 -9.42 12.14 -27.77
N ALA A 40 -9.45 13.10 -26.86
CA ALA A 40 -9.48 12.84 -25.44
C ALA A 40 -10.80 12.16 -25.01
N ALA A 41 -11.94 12.62 -25.50
CA ALA A 41 -13.24 12.02 -25.24
C ALA A 41 -13.31 10.56 -25.73
N ALA A 42 -12.76 10.27 -26.91
CA ALA A 42 -12.65 8.91 -27.42
C ALA A 42 -11.81 8.02 -26.50
N GLY A 43 -10.67 8.52 -25.99
CA GLY A 43 -9.86 7.84 -24.99
C GLY A 43 -10.63 7.52 -23.71
N VAL A 44 -11.40 8.48 -23.18
CA VAL A 44 -12.26 8.29 -22.00
C VAL A 44 -13.31 7.22 -22.25
N LEU A 45 -14.07 7.32 -23.35
CA LEU A 45 -15.14 6.37 -23.67
C LEU A 45 -14.60 4.93 -23.86
N LEU A 46 -13.51 4.76 -24.59
CA LEU A 46 -12.90 3.46 -24.81
C LEU A 46 -12.24 2.89 -23.54
N SER A 47 -11.87 3.73 -22.59
CA SER A 47 -11.34 3.29 -21.29
C SER A 47 -12.36 2.54 -20.45
N LEU A 48 -13.67 2.77 -20.66
CA LEU A 48 -14.75 2.10 -19.93
C LEU A 48 -14.73 0.57 -20.12
N ALA A 49 -14.18 0.09 -21.24
CA ALA A 49 -13.94 -1.32 -21.49
C ALA A 49 -12.79 -1.93 -20.65
N GLY A 50 -12.02 -1.11 -19.94
CA GLY A 50 -10.92 -1.58 -19.08
C GLY A 50 -11.43 -2.31 -17.83
N ASN A 51 -10.79 -3.45 -17.49
CA ASN A 51 -11.21 -4.34 -16.40
C ASN A 51 -10.78 -3.88 -14.99
N SER A 52 -9.98 -2.79 -14.89
CA SER A 52 -9.53 -2.23 -13.61
C SER A 52 -9.38 -0.71 -13.72
N TRP A 53 -9.52 0.00 -12.58
CA TRP A 53 -9.46 1.46 -12.54
C TRP A 53 -8.13 2.01 -13.06
N TRP A 54 -6.99 1.38 -12.73
CA TRP A 54 -5.67 1.81 -13.16
C TRP A 54 -5.45 1.61 -14.68
N ARG A 55 -6.01 0.54 -15.27
CA ARG A 55 -6.01 0.34 -16.72
C ARG A 55 -6.83 1.40 -17.42
N ARG A 56 -8.00 1.75 -16.87
CA ARG A 56 -8.81 2.87 -17.36
C ARG A 56 -8.05 4.18 -17.31
N ALA A 57 -7.37 4.46 -16.20
CA ALA A 57 -6.54 5.65 -16.05
C ALA A 57 -5.41 5.70 -17.09
N ILE A 58 -4.68 4.61 -17.32
CA ILE A 58 -3.63 4.54 -18.33
C ILE A 58 -4.20 4.76 -19.75
N ILE A 59 -5.31 4.11 -20.09
CA ILE A 59 -5.95 4.25 -21.40
C ILE A 59 -6.38 5.71 -21.61
N THR A 60 -7.02 6.33 -20.62
CA THR A 60 -7.51 7.70 -20.69
C THR A 60 -6.38 8.73 -20.80
N LEU A 61 -5.34 8.57 -19.98
CA LEU A 61 -4.26 9.58 -19.86
C LEU A 61 -3.18 9.43 -20.94
N GLY A 62 -3.07 8.29 -21.59
CA GLY A 62 -1.98 8.03 -22.52
C GLY A 62 -1.92 8.98 -23.70
N PHE A 63 -3.05 9.30 -24.35
CA PHE A 63 -3.10 10.28 -25.44
C PHE A 63 -2.76 11.70 -24.93
N PRO A 64 -3.42 12.29 -23.92
CA PRO A 64 -3.06 13.62 -23.41
C PRO A 64 -1.60 13.72 -22.96
N VAL A 65 -1.09 12.73 -22.24
CA VAL A 65 0.31 12.72 -21.80
C VAL A 65 1.27 12.65 -22.99
N SER A 66 1.03 11.75 -23.96
CA SER A 66 1.87 11.63 -25.15
C SER A 66 1.81 12.88 -26.03
N LEU A 67 0.66 13.58 -26.10
CA LEU A 67 0.52 14.85 -26.80
C LEU A 67 1.39 15.95 -26.15
N VAL A 68 1.36 16.04 -24.82
CA VAL A 68 2.20 16.95 -24.06
C VAL A 68 3.68 16.63 -24.29
N MET A 69 4.06 15.36 -24.22
CA MET A 69 5.44 14.90 -24.42
C MET A 69 5.96 15.08 -25.86
N SER A 70 5.06 15.11 -26.86
CA SER A 70 5.43 15.33 -28.26
C SER A 70 5.87 16.74 -28.59
N GLY A 71 5.74 17.69 -27.64
CA GLY A 71 6.08 19.11 -27.84
C GLY A 71 5.14 19.87 -28.77
N THR A 72 4.02 19.25 -29.23
CA THR A 72 3.00 19.90 -30.05
C THR A 72 2.16 20.91 -29.26
N THR A 73 2.20 20.83 -27.93
CA THR A 73 1.62 21.80 -27.02
C THR A 73 2.76 22.55 -26.32
N VAL A 74 2.80 23.86 -26.47
CA VAL A 74 3.77 24.71 -25.73
C VAL A 74 3.29 24.83 -24.30
N LEU A 75 3.63 23.84 -23.46
CA LEU A 75 3.51 24.02 -22.01
C LEU A 75 4.60 24.99 -21.56
N PRO A 76 4.23 26.10 -20.90
CA PRO A 76 5.22 26.97 -20.30
C PRO A 76 6.04 26.21 -19.27
N ALA A 77 7.29 26.62 -19.05
CA ALA A 77 8.22 25.92 -18.16
C ALA A 77 7.64 25.67 -16.75
N TRP A 78 6.82 26.59 -16.24
CA TRP A 78 6.12 26.40 -14.96
C TRP A 78 5.09 25.26 -14.97
N GLY A 79 4.50 24.92 -16.12
CA GLY A 79 3.56 23.80 -16.25
C GLY A 79 4.25 22.45 -16.00
N TRP A 80 5.49 22.30 -16.47
CA TRP A 80 6.31 21.13 -16.16
C TRP A 80 6.67 21.08 -14.68
N LEU A 81 6.95 22.22 -14.09
CA LEU A 81 7.23 22.30 -12.65
C LEU A 81 6.02 21.87 -11.82
N VAL A 82 4.82 22.31 -12.16
CA VAL A 82 3.58 21.89 -11.50
C VAL A 82 3.40 20.37 -11.58
N LEU A 83 3.63 19.78 -12.76
CA LEU A 83 3.53 18.32 -12.94
C LEU A 83 4.55 17.59 -12.06
N LEU A 84 5.81 18.03 -12.06
CA LEU A 84 6.87 17.44 -11.23
C LEU A 84 6.62 17.58 -9.74
N VAL A 85 6.17 18.76 -9.29
CA VAL A 85 5.82 19.01 -7.88
C VAL A 85 4.62 18.15 -7.48
N SER A 86 3.61 18.04 -8.33
CA SER A 86 2.45 17.16 -8.07
C SER A 86 2.89 15.70 -7.93
N LEU A 87 3.75 15.23 -8.81
CA LEU A 87 4.30 13.88 -8.77
C LEU A 87 5.14 13.65 -7.48
N ALA A 88 5.98 14.60 -7.11
CA ALA A 88 6.78 14.54 -5.89
C ALA A 88 5.93 14.59 -4.61
N LEU A 89 4.81 15.32 -4.62
CA LEU A 89 3.87 15.37 -3.51
C LEU A 89 3.07 14.07 -3.36
N VAL A 90 2.66 13.47 -4.49
CA VAL A 90 1.96 12.17 -4.48
C VAL A 90 2.91 11.06 -4.05
N TYR A 91 4.16 11.14 -4.49
CA TYR A 91 5.17 10.14 -4.21
C TYR A 91 6.47 10.78 -3.68
N PRO A 92 6.50 11.20 -2.40
CA PRO A 92 7.68 11.84 -1.83
C PRO A 92 8.89 10.91 -1.93
N LEU A 93 10.05 11.46 -2.29
CA LEU A 93 11.30 10.73 -2.55
C LEU A 93 11.71 9.79 -1.39
N ASN A 94 11.34 10.11 -0.17
CA ASN A 94 11.57 9.27 1.00
C ASN A 94 10.71 7.98 1.00
N ALA A 95 9.55 8.00 0.33
CA ALA A 95 8.70 6.81 0.18
C ALA A 95 9.27 5.83 -0.86
N TRP A 96 10.17 6.26 -1.74
CA TRP A 96 10.87 5.37 -2.67
C TRP A 96 11.77 4.37 -1.94
N ARG A 97 12.15 4.69 -0.70
CA ARG A 97 12.93 3.78 0.16
C ARG A 97 12.05 2.78 0.92
N ASP A 98 10.77 3.08 1.16
CA ASP A 98 9.98 2.31 2.13
C ASP A 98 8.86 1.42 1.56
N ALA A 99 8.25 1.70 0.43
CA ALA A 99 7.41 0.71 -0.29
C ALA A 99 6.79 1.26 -1.58
N PRO A 100 6.72 0.50 -2.67
CA PRO A 100 5.76 0.75 -3.73
C PRO A 100 4.33 0.58 -3.19
N LEU A 101 3.37 1.33 -3.75
CA LEU A 101 1.95 1.23 -3.40
C LEU A 101 1.39 -0.15 -3.81
N PHE A 102 1.56 -1.15 -2.96
CA PHE A 102 0.91 -2.45 -3.12
C PHE A 102 -0.45 -2.42 -2.40
N PRO A 103 -1.56 -2.45 -3.13
CA PRO A 103 -2.87 -2.50 -2.48
C PRO A 103 -3.09 -3.88 -1.86
N THR A 104 -3.52 -3.90 -0.60
CA THR A 104 -4.05 -5.12 0.03
C THR A 104 -5.26 -5.59 -0.78
N PRO A 105 -5.31 -6.84 -1.24
CA PRO A 105 -6.44 -7.34 -2.01
C PRO A 105 -7.73 -7.32 -1.20
N ALA A 106 -8.84 -7.05 -1.88
CA ALA A 106 -10.15 -7.10 -1.22
C ALA A 106 -10.40 -8.50 -0.64
N LYS A 107 -10.96 -8.54 0.57
CA LYS A 107 -11.32 -9.78 1.29
C LYS A 107 -10.14 -10.66 1.72
N SER A 108 -8.89 -10.20 1.55
CA SER A 108 -7.69 -10.98 1.87
C SER A 108 -7.58 -11.31 3.37
N LEU A 109 -8.12 -10.48 4.25
CA LEU A 109 -8.00 -10.64 5.69
C LEU A 109 -9.22 -11.33 6.35
N ARG A 110 -10.17 -11.90 5.60
CA ARG A 110 -11.39 -12.49 6.19
C ARG A 110 -11.13 -13.65 7.15
N SER A 111 -10.09 -14.44 6.89
CA SER A 111 -9.69 -15.55 7.76
C SER A 111 -8.98 -15.09 9.03
N LEU A 112 -8.50 -13.84 9.06
CA LEU A 112 -7.72 -13.30 10.16
C LEU A 112 -8.46 -13.30 11.50
N ALA A 113 -9.75 -12.95 11.50
CA ALA A 113 -10.54 -12.90 12.73
C ALA A 113 -10.72 -14.27 13.42
N LYS A 114 -10.59 -15.38 12.66
CA LYS A 114 -10.62 -16.74 13.23
C LYS A 114 -9.30 -17.11 13.89
N ALA A 115 -8.17 -16.70 13.29
CA ALA A 115 -6.83 -17.00 13.80
C ALA A 115 -6.39 -16.03 14.91
N ALA A 116 -6.82 -14.79 14.85
CA ALA A 116 -6.52 -13.73 15.81
C ALA A 116 -7.82 -13.10 16.34
N PRO A 117 -8.61 -13.78 17.17
CA PRO A 117 -9.86 -13.24 17.69
C PRO A 117 -9.59 -12.03 18.60
N LEU A 118 -10.37 -10.96 18.40
CA LEU A 118 -10.26 -9.71 19.14
C LEU A 118 -11.60 -9.31 19.74
N PRO A 119 -11.61 -8.64 20.90
CA PRO A 119 -12.85 -8.15 21.50
C PRO A 119 -13.48 -7.04 20.67
N ALA A 120 -14.79 -6.88 20.79
CA ALA A 120 -15.51 -5.77 20.18
C ALA A 120 -14.93 -4.43 20.65
N GLY A 121 -14.77 -3.47 19.73
CA GLY A 121 -14.17 -2.17 20.04
C GLY A 121 -12.64 -2.16 20.13
N ALA A 122 -11.96 -3.29 19.89
CA ALA A 122 -10.51 -3.33 19.84
C ALA A 122 -9.95 -2.32 18.83
N MET A 123 -8.84 -1.68 19.17
CA MET A 123 -8.16 -0.75 18.26
C MET A 123 -7.17 -1.49 17.35
N LEU A 124 -7.31 -1.30 16.06
CA LEU A 124 -6.44 -1.89 15.04
C LEU A 124 -5.74 -0.78 14.26
N LEU A 125 -4.48 -1.00 13.94
CA LEU A 125 -3.67 -0.08 13.15
C LEU A 125 -3.30 -0.70 11.79
N ASP A 126 -3.56 0.03 10.71
CA ASP A 126 -2.94 -0.19 9.40
C ASP A 126 -1.74 0.76 9.29
N ALA A 127 -0.53 0.23 9.44
CA ALA A 127 0.70 1.01 9.47
C ALA A 127 1.28 1.17 8.05
N GLY A 128 1.03 2.32 7.46
CA GLY A 128 1.30 2.62 6.05
C GLY A 128 0.07 2.35 5.19
N CYS A 129 -1.09 2.91 5.59
CA CYS A 129 -2.39 2.54 5.03
C CYS A 129 -2.61 2.97 3.56
N GLY A 130 -1.73 3.80 2.99
CA GLY A 130 -1.83 4.24 1.60
C GLY A 130 -3.22 4.80 1.27
N LEU A 131 -3.89 4.20 0.30
CA LEU A 131 -5.27 4.53 -0.09
C LEU A 131 -6.36 3.81 0.75
N GLY A 132 -5.99 3.12 1.84
CA GLY A 132 -6.92 2.47 2.75
C GLY A 132 -7.43 1.09 2.31
N HIS A 133 -6.71 0.40 1.44
CA HIS A 133 -7.10 -0.97 1.05
C HIS A 133 -6.98 -1.95 2.23
N GLY A 134 -5.91 -1.84 3.03
CA GLY A 134 -5.72 -2.62 4.25
C GLY A 134 -6.81 -2.31 5.29
N LEU A 135 -7.15 -1.02 5.47
CA LEU A 135 -8.26 -0.61 6.34
C LEU A 135 -9.59 -1.26 5.92
N GLY A 136 -9.88 -1.29 4.61
CA GLY A 136 -11.07 -1.95 4.09
C GLY A 136 -11.08 -3.46 4.38
N ALA A 137 -9.96 -4.14 4.17
CA ALA A 137 -9.82 -5.56 4.46
C ALA A 137 -9.92 -5.88 5.96
N LEU A 138 -9.35 -5.02 6.83
CA LEU A 138 -9.50 -5.11 8.29
C LEU A 138 -10.94 -4.90 8.75
N ARG A 139 -11.67 -3.96 8.13
CA ARG A 139 -13.09 -3.74 8.42
C ARG A 139 -13.94 -4.96 8.10
N ASP A 140 -13.65 -5.60 6.96
CA ASP A 140 -14.33 -6.84 6.57
C ASP A 140 -14.07 -7.99 7.55
N ALA A 141 -12.86 -8.06 8.12
CA ALA A 141 -12.46 -9.07 9.09
C ALA A 141 -13.00 -8.77 10.51
N TYR A 142 -12.97 -7.49 10.92
CA TYR A 142 -13.35 -7.04 12.27
C TYR A 142 -14.34 -5.89 12.19
N PRO A 143 -15.64 -6.15 11.91
CA PRO A 143 -16.64 -5.10 11.70
C PRO A 143 -16.89 -4.20 12.91
N GLN A 144 -16.60 -4.71 14.12
CA GLN A 144 -16.81 -3.99 15.39
C GLN A 144 -15.55 -3.33 15.93
N ALA A 145 -14.42 -3.40 15.21
CA ALA A 145 -13.17 -2.81 15.64
C ALA A 145 -13.11 -1.31 15.34
N ARG A 146 -12.25 -0.60 16.08
CA ARG A 146 -11.89 0.80 15.81
C ARG A 146 -10.65 0.83 14.93
N LEU A 147 -10.80 1.28 13.70
CA LEU A 147 -9.75 1.24 12.71
C LEU A 147 -9.00 2.56 12.62
N HIS A 148 -7.71 2.48 12.76
CA HIS A 148 -6.78 3.59 12.62
C HIS A 148 -5.84 3.32 11.45
N GLY A 149 -5.50 4.38 10.70
CA GLY A 149 -4.50 4.33 9.64
C GLY A 149 -3.46 5.41 9.85
N ILE A 150 -2.20 5.09 9.58
CA ILE A 150 -1.11 6.06 9.52
C ILE A 150 -0.53 6.04 8.13
N GLU A 151 -0.43 7.22 7.51
CA GLU A 151 0.14 7.38 6.18
C GLU A 151 1.10 8.58 6.16
N TRP A 152 2.29 8.37 5.62
CA TRP A 152 3.31 9.42 5.51
C TRP A 152 2.97 10.48 4.49
N SER A 153 2.47 10.04 3.32
CA SER A 153 2.11 10.93 2.21
C SER A 153 0.85 11.72 2.51
N TRP A 154 0.95 13.03 2.54
CA TRP A 154 -0.18 13.92 2.77
C TRP A 154 -1.33 13.74 1.77
N PRO A 155 -1.08 13.67 0.44
CA PRO A 155 -2.14 13.42 -0.54
C PRO A 155 -2.79 12.04 -0.37
N LEU A 156 -2.00 10.97 -0.12
CA LEU A 156 -2.55 9.63 0.10
C LEU A 156 -3.40 9.57 1.37
N ARG A 157 -2.93 10.22 2.45
CA ARG A 157 -3.71 10.36 3.69
C ARG A 157 -5.04 11.06 3.45
N ALA A 158 -5.06 12.17 2.68
CA ALA A 158 -6.30 12.89 2.36
C ALA A 158 -7.27 12.01 1.56
N LEU A 159 -6.79 11.35 0.50
CA LEU A 159 -7.58 10.42 -0.30
C LEU A 159 -8.07 9.20 0.51
N CYS A 160 -7.23 8.67 1.39
CA CYS A 160 -7.62 7.60 2.31
C CYS A 160 -8.73 8.04 3.26
N GLY A 161 -8.62 9.26 3.84
CA GLY A 161 -9.64 9.81 4.71
C GLY A 161 -11.00 10.00 4.03
N LEU A 162 -11.00 10.42 2.75
CA LEU A 162 -12.22 10.52 1.94
C LEU A 162 -12.82 9.16 1.63
N ARG A 163 -11.97 8.16 1.34
CA ARG A 163 -12.40 6.80 1.00
C ARG A 163 -12.86 5.99 2.22
N CYS A 164 -12.24 6.23 3.37
CA CYS A 164 -12.46 5.50 4.61
C CYS A 164 -12.95 6.42 5.75
N PRO A 165 -14.12 7.11 5.61
CA PRO A 165 -14.59 8.08 6.61
C PRO A 165 -14.91 7.42 7.96
N TRP A 166 -15.07 6.13 7.99
CA TRP A 166 -15.29 5.29 9.17
C TRP A 166 -13.99 4.92 9.93
N ALA A 167 -12.82 5.20 9.37
CA ALA A 167 -11.53 4.97 10.00
C ALA A 167 -10.87 6.31 10.41
N ARG A 168 -10.07 6.28 11.48
CA ARG A 168 -9.29 7.44 11.90
C ARG A 168 -7.94 7.45 11.21
N VAL A 169 -7.82 8.17 10.10
CA VAL A 169 -6.57 8.27 9.33
C VAL A 169 -5.77 9.50 9.73
N ARG A 170 -4.50 9.29 10.14
CA ARG A 170 -3.56 10.36 10.52
C ARG A 170 -2.38 10.40 9.55
N GLN A 171 -1.87 11.60 9.31
CA GLN A 171 -0.58 11.77 8.65
C GLN A 171 0.52 11.54 9.68
N GLY A 172 1.55 10.77 9.33
CA GLY A 172 2.67 10.54 10.24
C GLY A 172 3.61 9.43 9.80
N ASP A 173 4.70 9.32 10.55
CA ASP A 173 5.69 8.25 10.40
C ASP A 173 5.29 7.06 11.30
N ILE A 174 5.08 5.90 10.70
CA ILE A 174 4.73 4.66 11.42
C ILE A 174 5.78 4.29 12.47
N TRP A 175 7.04 4.67 12.24
CA TRP A 175 8.15 4.36 13.14
C TRP A 175 8.21 5.27 14.38
N ARG A 176 7.59 6.46 14.30
CA ARG A 176 7.47 7.41 15.42
C ARG A 176 6.14 7.30 16.15
N ALA A 177 5.14 6.71 15.51
CA ALA A 177 3.83 6.51 16.10
C ALA A 177 3.89 5.52 17.25
N ASP A 178 3.08 5.74 18.28
CA ASP A 178 2.92 4.82 19.41
C ASP A 178 2.03 3.64 18.99
N TRP A 179 2.52 2.41 19.18
CA TRP A 179 1.79 1.18 18.89
C TRP A 179 1.17 0.55 20.14
N SER A 180 1.42 1.10 21.33
CA SER A 180 0.94 0.52 22.59
C SER A 180 -0.59 0.37 22.72
N PRO A 181 -1.44 1.25 22.14
CA PRO A 181 -2.89 1.14 22.31
C PRO A 181 -3.56 0.12 21.39
N TYR A 182 -2.80 -0.50 20.45
CA TYR A 182 -3.39 -1.34 19.43
C TYR A 182 -3.34 -2.82 19.81
N ALA A 183 -4.50 -3.48 19.71
CA ALA A 183 -4.62 -4.92 19.87
C ALA A 183 -4.09 -5.69 18.63
N LEU A 184 -4.04 -5.02 17.47
CA LEU A 184 -3.45 -5.57 16.25
C LEU A 184 -2.83 -4.45 15.44
N VAL A 185 -1.59 -4.68 14.97
CA VAL A 185 -0.90 -3.83 13.99
C VAL A 185 -0.72 -4.64 12.71
N TYR A 186 -1.30 -4.15 11.63
CA TYR A 186 -1.18 -4.73 10.30
C TYR A 186 -0.11 -4.00 9.50
N LEU A 187 0.71 -4.76 8.79
CA LEU A 187 1.79 -4.28 7.94
C LEU A 187 1.71 -4.94 6.56
N PHE A 188 1.92 -4.14 5.54
CA PHE A 188 2.29 -4.61 4.20
C PHE A 188 3.52 -3.83 3.76
N GLN A 189 4.65 -4.18 4.35
CA GLN A 189 5.92 -3.46 4.24
C GLN A 189 6.99 -4.38 3.63
N ARG A 190 8.07 -3.78 3.11
CA ARG A 190 9.21 -4.52 2.55
C ARG A 190 9.86 -5.44 3.58
N PRO A 191 10.49 -6.55 3.15
CA PRO A 191 11.17 -7.48 4.06
C PRO A 191 12.26 -6.80 4.90
N GLU A 192 12.94 -5.76 4.37
CA GLU A 192 13.97 -5.02 5.10
C GLU A 192 13.41 -4.24 6.31
N SER A 193 12.14 -3.89 6.27
CA SER A 193 11.46 -3.18 7.35
C SER A 193 10.96 -4.10 8.47
N MET A 194 10.85 -5.41 8.21
CA MET A 194 10.25 -6.36 9.15
C MET A 194 11.03 -6.47 10.47
N ALA A 195 12.35 -6.52 10.41
CA ALA A 195 13.17 -6.55 11.62
C ALA A 195 12.94 -5.33 12.53
N ARG A 196 12.78 -4.13 11.92
CA ARG A 196 12.44 -2.91 12.66
C ARG A 196 11.04 -2.95 13.25
N ALA A 197 10.09 -3.52 12.51
CA ALA A 197 8.71 -3.67 12.95
C ALA A 197 8.61 -4.61 14.17
N VAL A 198 9.33 -5.74 14.14
CA VAL A 198 9.41 -6.69 15.26
C VAL A 198 9.93 -6.02 16.52
N VAL A 199 11.07 -5.29 16.43
CA VAL A 199 11.64 -4.58 17.57
C VAL A 199 10.65 -3.57 18.15
N LYS A 200 10.01 -2.79 17.29
CA LYS A 200 9.04 -1.78 17.73
C LYS A 200 7.81 -2.41 18.36
N ALA A 201 7.25 -3.44 17.73
CA ALA A 201 6.07 -4.13 18.24
C ALA A 201 6.36 -4.82 19.59
N GLY A 202 7.50 -5.49 19.72
CA GLY A 202 7.91 -6.12 20.97
C GLY A 202 8.20 -5.13 22.11
N ALA A 203 8.59 -3.90 21.76
CA ALA A 203 8.86 -2.86 22.76
C ALA A 203 7.61 -2.09 23.19
N GLU A 204 6.62 -1.95 22.32
CA GLU A 204 5.48 -1.06 22.56
C GLU A 204 4.15 -1.78 22.75
N MET A 205 3.92 -2.90 22.05
CA MET A 205 2.61 -3.57 22.05
C MET A 205 2.37 -4.37 23.32
N ALA A 206 1.15 -4.40 23.78
CA ALA A 206 0.76 -5.12 24.99
C ALA A 206 0.82 -6.65 24.78
N PRO A 207 1.13 -7.45 25.83
CA PRO A 207 1.01 -8.90 25.76
C PRO A 207 -0.39 -9.34 25.28
N GLY A 208 -0.44 -10.33 24.38
CA GLY A 208 -1.66 -10.82 23.78
C GLY A 208 -2.09 -10.08 22.50
N SER A 209 -1.44 -8.95 22.16
CA SER A 209 -1.68 -8.25 20.90
C SER A 209 -0.99 -8.95 19.70
N TRP A 210 -1.37 -8.53 18.49
CA TRP A 210 -0.95 -9.19 17.25
C TRP A 210 -0.17 -8.25 16.33
N LEU A 211 0.97 -8.70 15.85
CA LEU A 211 1.65 -8.15 14.69
C LEU A 211 1.30 -9.03 13.48
N VAL A 212 0.71 -8.43 12.46
CA VAL A 212 0.25 -9.15 11.25
C VAL A 212 0.94 -8.58 10.03
N SER A 213 1.61 -9.43 9.25
CA SER A 213 2.32 -9.04 8.02
C SER A 213 1.78 -9.78 6.81
N LEU A 214 1.39 -9.05 5.77
CA LEU A 214 1.05 -9.63 4.48
C LEU A 214 2.32 -9.82 3.65
N GLU A 215 2.48 -11.05 3.09
CA GLU A 215 3.55 -11.46 2.19
C GLU A 215 4.94 -11.61 2.85
N PHE A 216 5.36 -10.69 3.70
CA PHE A 216 6.73 -10.66 4.23
C PHE A 216 6.82 -11.24 5.64
N GLU A 217 7.63 -12.28 5.76
CA GLU A 217 7.89 -12.98 7.01
C GLU A 217 8.86 -12.20 7.90
N ALA A 218 8.62 -12.21 9.22
CA ALA A 218 9.63 -11.86 10.22
C ALA A 218 10.51 -13.09 10.49
N ARG A 219 11.59 -13.23 9.75
CA ARG A 219 12.44 -14.45 9.71
C ARG A 219 13.02 -14.84 11.05
N GLU A 220 13.15 -13.89 11.96
CA GLU A 220 13.70 -14.09 13.31
C GLU A 220 12.68 -14.71 14.26
N LEU A 221 11.40 -14.69 13.90
CA LEU A 221 10.32 -15.13 14.77
C LEU A 221 9.67 -16.43 14.28
N LEU A 222 9.16 -17.18 15.24
CA LEU A 222 8.22 -18.25 14.97
C LEU A 222 6.81 -17.64 14.86
N ALA A 223 6.17 -17.81 13.72
CA ALA A 223 4.81 -17.35 13.55
C ALA A 223 3.84 -18.21 14.38
N GLU A 224 2.90 -17.57 15.09
CA GLU A 224 1.79 -18.25 15.78
C GLU A 224 0.87 -18.95 14.78
N ALA A 225 0.65 -18.30 13.63
CA ALA A 225 -0.10 -18.84 12.51
C ALA A 225 0.36 -18.25 11.17
N GLU A 226 0.27 -19.07 10.14
CA GLU A 226 0.40 -18.68 8.75
C GLU A 226 -0.92 -18.97 8.03
N LEU A 227 -1.47 -17.95 7.36
CA LEU A 227 -2.68 -18.07 6.56
C LEU A 227 -2.35 -17.78 5.11
N THR A 228 -3.05 -18.44 4.17
CA THR A 228 -2.95 -18.10 2.76
C THR A 228 -4.14 -17.22 2.36
N VAL A 229 -3.87 -16.04 1.82
CA VAL A 229 -4.93 -15.17 1.29
C VAL A 229 -5.39 -15.63 -0.10
N PRO A 230 -6.58 -15.20 -0.59
CA PRO A 230 -7.17 -15.72 -1.82
C PRO A 230 -6.33 -15.59 -3.09
N ASP A 231 -5.34 -14.72 -3.11
CA ASP A 231 -4.39 -14.56 -4.23
C ASP A 231 -3.09 -15.38 -4.07
N GLY A 232 -3.05 -16.26 -3.06
CA GLY A 232 -1.93 -17.18 -2.82
C GLY A 232 -0.80 -16.62 -1.96
N ARG A 233 -0.86 -15.34 -1.54
CA ARG A 233 0.17 -14.75 -0.67
C ARG A 233 0.03 -15.22 0.77
N PRO A 234 1.14 -15.40 1.52
CA PRO A 234 1.09 -15.72 2.94
C PRO A 234 0.72 -14.49 3.76
N LEU A 235 -0.01 -14.73 4.83
CA LEU A 235 -0.31 -13.77 5.90
C LEU A 235 0.26 -14.32 7.20
N TRP A 236 1.25 -13.62 7.74
CA TRP A 236 2.01 -14.03 8.92
C TRP A 236 1.44 -13.37 10.17
N LEU A 237 1.19 -14.18 11.20
CA LEU A 237 0.63 -13.73 12.47
C LEU A 237 1.62 -14.02 13.60
N TYR A 238 1.97 -12.97 14.35
CA TYR A 238 2.86 -13.05 15.50
C TYR A 238 2.16 -12.48 16.73
N ARG A 239 2.15 -13.22 17.82
CA ARG A 239 1.53 -12.79 19.07
C ARG A 239 2.58 -12.28 20.06
N VAL A 240 2.33 -11.17 20.71
CA VAL A 240 3.22 -10.62 21.73
C VAL A 240 2.99 -11.34 23.06
N PRO A 241 4.04 -11.81 23.82
CA PRO A 241 5.45 -11.74 23.50
C PRO A 241 5.83 -12.70 22.39
N PHE A 242 6.74 -12.26 21.52
CA PHE A 242 7.17 -13.05 20.38
C PHE A 242 8.03 -14.25 20.78
N VAL A 243 7.93 -15.33 20.02
CA VAL A 243 8.79 -16.51 20.12
C VAL A 243 9.87 -16.43 19.06
N ALA A 244 11.14 -16.45 19.46
CA ALA A 244 12.26 -16.46 18.53
C ALA A 244 12.42 -17.86 17.90
N ARG A 245 12.86 -17.91 16.64
CA ARG A 245 13.26 -19.17 16.02
C ARG A 245 14.52 -19.72 16.68
N PRO A 246 14.64 -21.05 16.88
CA PRO A 246 15.79 -21.65 17.50
C PRO A 246 17.13 -21.37 16.80
N ASP A 247 17.11 -21.36 15.46
CA ASP A 247 18.23 -21.04 14.59
C ASP A 247 18.62 -19.54 14.61
N ALA A 248 17.72 -18.67 14.96
CA ALA A 248 17.99 -17.24 15.13
C ALA A 248 18.58 -16.91 16.52
N CYS A 249 18.40 -17.76 17.52
CA CYS A 249 18.90 -17.55 18.89
C CYS A 249 20.44 -17.57 19.01
N GLY A 250 21.15 -18.28 18.11
CA GLY A 250 22.61 -18.42 18.19
C GLY A 250 23.42 -17.29 17.54
N ALA A 251 22.91 -16.62 16.53
CA ALA A 251 23.68 -15.68 15.70
C ALA A 251 23.35 -14.19 15.94
N THR A 252 22.23 -13.88 16.57
CA THR A 252 21.67 -12.53 16.57
C THR A 252 21.53 -11.91 17.97
N THR A 253 21.69 -12.71 19.03
CA THR A 253 21.45 -12.31 20.42
C THR A 253 22.34 -11.14 20.86
N ASP A 254 23.60 -11.12 20.46
CA ASP A 254 24.55 -10.08 20.88
C ASP A 254 24.30 -8.72 20.22
N LYS A 255 23.99 -8.70 18.92
CA LYS A 255 23.73 -7.43 18.19
C LYS A 255 22.40 -6.79 18.60
N TRP A 256 21.40 -7.62 18.93
CA TRP A 256 20.08 -7.13 19.34
C TRP A 256 20.07 -6.68 20.81
N GLN A 257 20.74 -7.44 21.70
CA GLN A 257 20.90 -7.05 23.09
C GLN A 257 21.66 -5.72 23.22
N GLN A 258 22.70 -5.49 22.43
CA GLN A 258 23.44 -4.22 22.43
C GLN A 258 22.58 -3.03 21.96
N ARG A 259 21.64 -3.21 21.04
CA ARG A 259 20.72 -2.16 20.60
C ARG A 259 19.59 -1.87 21.58
N LEU A 260 19.16 -2.86 22.36
CA LEU A 260 18.09 -2.73 23.36
C LEU A 260 18.60 -2.21 24.70
N THR A 261 19.80 -2.58 25.12
CA THR A 261 20.42 -2.11 26.38
C THR A 261 20.88 -0.66 26.32
N SER A 262 21.08 -0.08 25.13
CA SER A 262 21.41 1.33 24.97
C SER A 262 20.19 2.27 25.18
N ARG A 263 18.98 1.76 25.28
CA ARG A 263 17.76 2.52 25.59
C ARG A 263 16.99 1.86 26.73
N ARG A 264 17.30 2.29 27.97
CA ARG A 264 16.55 2.09 29.23
C ARG A 264 15.68 0.83 29.33
N ASN A 265 16.14 -0.14 30.15
CA ASN A 265 15.34 -1.12 30.93
C ASN A 265 14.00 -1.59 30.33
N ILE A 266 14.01 -2.09 29.12
CA ILE A 266 12.87 -2.77 28.48
C ILE A 266 13.16 -4.27 28.59
N GLY A 267 12.27 -5.03 29.26
CA GLY A 267 12.36 -6.50 29.36
C GLY A 267 12.52 -7.14 27.99
N ARG A 268 13.03 -8.37 27.96
CA ARG A 268 13.29 -9.11 26.71
C ARG A 268 12.00 -9.19 25.87
N PRO A 269 11.98 -8.72 24.61
CA PRO A 269 10.79 -8.69 23.79
C PRO A 269 10.35 -10.07 23.29
N TYR A 270 11.13 -11.13 23.55
CA TYR A 270 10.82 -12.50 23.15
C TYR A 270 11.41 -13.54 24.11
N GLN A 271 10.80 -14.72 24.17
CA GLN A 271 11.27 -15.87 24.90
C GLN A 271 11.95 -16.84 23.93
N CYS A 272 13.16 -17.28 24.26
CA CYS A 272 13.73 -18.43 23.59
C CYS A 272 13.02 -19.69 24.14
N GLY A 273 12.36 -20.46 23.26
CA GLY A 273 11.75 -21.72 23.65
C GLY A 273 12.83 -22.65 24.21
N GLU A 274 12.66 -23.10 25.46
CA GLU A 274 13.44 -24.19 26.00
C GLU A 274 13.09 -25.47 25.24
N SER A 275 14.07 -26.07 24.56
CA SER A 275 13.94 -27.37 23.94
C SER A 275 13.79 -28.41 25.05
N SER A 276 12.56 -28.93 25.22
CA SER A 276 12.32 -30.17 25.99
C SER A 276 12.73 -31.37 25.18
#